data_77afeeca003ce1f2521ac5988964a037
#
_entry.id   77afeeca003ce1f2521ac5988964a037
#
_cell.length_a   1.000
_cell.length_b   1.000
_cell.length_c   1.000
_cell.angle_alpha   90.00
_cell.angle_beta   90.00
_cell.angle_gamma   90.00
#
_symmetry.space_group_name_H-M   'P 1'
#
loop_
_entity.id
_entity.type
_entity.pdbx_description
1 polymer ?
#
loop_
_entity_poly.entity_id
_entity_poly.type
_entity_poly.pdbx_seq_one_letter_code
_entity_poly.pdbx_strand_id
1 'polypeptide(L)'
;MAFLVVCMLQAPGRLVGDTKADLTIDPIGFMGRAFHLWDPSGFAGQVQNQAYGYLFPMGPFFAAFDLVHVPEWVAQRLWWTALLTVAFLGAHRLFVALDLGTSWSRYVGALSYALAPRILGVMGAASVEGYP
;
A
#
# COMPACT_ATOMS: atom_id res chain seq x y z
N MET A 1 7.92 -14.84 1.52
CA MET A 1 7.53 -15.51 0.26
C MET A 1 6.01 -15.69 0.11
N ALA A 2 5.28 -16.20 1.12
CA ALA A 2 3.83 -16.43 0.98
C ALA A 2 3.01 -15.18 0.60
N PHE A 3 3.21 -14.05 1.28
CA PHE A 3 2.51 -12.80 0.96
C PHE A 3 2.78 -12.31 -0.46
N LEU A 4 4.01 -12.44 -0.95
CA LEU A 4 4.36 -12.08 -2.32
C LEU A 4 3.55 -12.90 -3.33
N VAL A 5 3.49 -14.21 -3.13
CA VAL A 5 2.71 -15.10 -4.03
C VAL A 5 1.23 -14.72 -4.01
N VAL A 6 0.65 -14.52 -2.82
CA VAL A 6 -0.76 -14.13 -2.69
C VAL A 6 -1.05 -12.80 -3.40
N CYS A 7 -0.20 -11.78 -3.17
CA CYS A 7 -0.38 -10.48 -3.80
C CYS A 7 -0.22 -10.54 -5.33
N MET A 8 0.75 -11.29 -5.84
CA MET A 8 1.00 -11.40 -7.29
C MET A 8 -0.09 -12.21 -8.02
N LEU A 9 -0.73 -13.16 -7.35
CA LEU A 9 -1.84 -13.94 -7.94
C LEU A 9 -3.16 -13.16 -7.98
N GLN A 10 -3.28 -12.09 -7.23
CA GLN A 10 -4.49 -11.27 -7.21
C GLN A 10 -4.54 -10.37 -8.46
N ALA A 11 -5.45 -10.64 -9.39
CA ALA A 11 -5.69 -9.88 -10.62
C ALA A 11 -4.38 -9.45 -11.35
N PRO A 12 -3.59 -10.40 -11.89
CA PRO A 12 -2.35 -10.09 -12.59
C PRO A 12 -2.58 -9.11 -13.76
N GLY A 13 -1.68 -8.15 -13.92
CA GLY A 13 -1.76 -7.16 -15.00
C GLY A 13 -2.80 -6.05 -14.78
N ARG A 14 -3.52 -6.04 -13.65
CA ARG A 14 -4.49 -5.00 -13.33
C ARG A 14 -4.02 -4.16 -12.14
N LEU A 15 -4.09 -2.85 -12.33
CA LEU A 15 -3.91 -1.89 -11.25
C LEU A 15 -5.21 -1.84 -10.42
N VAL A 16 -5.10 -1.90 -9.11
CA VAL A 16 -6.22 -1.63 -8.23
C VAL A 16 -6.31 -0.12 -8.06
N GLY A 17 -7.40 0.47 -8.51
CA GLY A 17 -7.64 1.91 -8.38
C GLY A 17 -7.76 2.31 -6.91
N ASP A 18 -7.07 3.38 -6.56
CA ASP A 18 -7.19 4.04 -5.27
C ASP A 18 -7.49 5.53 -5.51
N THR A 19 -7.89 6.24 -4.49
CA THR A 19 -8.16 7.68 -4.53
C THR A 19 -6.96 8.51 -4.99
N LYS A 20 -5.77 7.95 -4.98
CA LYS A 20 -4.51 8.54 -5.44
C LYS A 20 -3.86 7.72 -6.55
N ALA A 21 -4.62 7.46 -7.62
CA ALA A 21 -4.12 6.74 -8.78
C ALA A 21 -2.88 7.41 -9.41
N ASP A 22 -2.79 8.72 -9.34
CA ASP A 22 -1.65 9.52 -9.80
C ASP A 22 -0.34 9.18 -9.07
N LEU A 23 -0.39 8.74 -7.81
CA LEU A 23 0.79 8.27 -7.08
C LEU A 23 1.41 7.01 -7.72
N THR A 24 0.59 6.14 -8.31
CA THR A 24 1.07 4.91 -8.94
C THR A 24 1.40 5.10 -10.42
N ILE A 25 0.72 6.01 -11.11
CA ILE A 25 0.86 6.25 -12.55
C ILE A 25 1.96 7.29 -12.85
N ASP A 26 2.05 8.35 -12.04
CA ASP A 26 3.02 9.44 -12.18
C ASP A 26 3.57 9.84 -10.80
N PRO A 27 4.35 8.97 -10.14
CA PRO A 27 4.82 9.20 -8.78
C PRO A 27 5.73 10.42 -8.65
N ILE A 28 6.52 10.72 -9.68
CA ILE A 28 7.42 11.88 -9.68
C ILE A 28 6.61 13.17 -9.78
N GLY A 29 5.66 13.25 -10.70
CA GLY A 29 4.75 14.39 -10.80
C GLY A 29 3.88 14.53 -9.56
N PHE A 30 3.40 13.43 -8.98
CA PHE A 30 2.67 13.45 -7.70
C PHE A 30 3.52 14.06 -6.58
N MET A 31 4.76 13.62 -6.39
CA MET A 31 5.64 14.18 -5.36
C MET A 31 5.92 15.66 -5.61
N GLY A 32 6.15 16.06 -6.87
CA GLY A 32 6.31 17.46 -7.23
C GLY A 32 5.09 18.31 -6.83
N ARG A 33 3.88 17.85 -7.13
CA ARG A 33 2.64 18.52 -6.71
C ARG A 33 2.44 18.52 -5.20
N ALA A 34 2.78 17.43 -4.53
CA ALA A 34 2.60 17.28 -3.08
C ALA A 34 3.44 18.24 -2.24
N PHE A 35 4.52 18.82 -2.79
CA PHE A 35 5.29 19.87 -2.14
C PHE A 35 4.60 21.24 -2.15
N HIS A 36 3.54 21.40 -2.96
CA HIS A 36 2.76 22.64 -3.01
C HIS A 36 1.48 22.48 -2.20
N LEU A 37 1.19 23.49 -1.39
CA LEU A 37 -0.05 23.51 -0.58
C LEU A 37 -1.30 23.68 -1.45
N TRP A 38 -1.15 24.34 -2.59
CA TRP A 38 -2.23 24.65 -3.52
C TRP A 38 -2.14 23.84 -4.80
N ASP A 39 -3.22 23.13 -5.14
CA ASP A 39 -3.37 22.42 -6.40
C ASP A 39 -4.29 23.22 -7.35
N PRO A 40 -3.75 23.79 -8.42
CA PRO A 40 -4.56 24.55 -9.37
C PRO A 40 -5.34 23.66 -10.35
N SER A 41 -5.08 22.36 -10.41
CA SER A 41 -5.61 21.45 -11.43
C SER A 41 -7.05 20.99 -11.18
N GLY A 42 -7.59 21.14 -9.96
CA GLY A 42 -8.94 20.70 -9.57
C GLY A 42 -9.87 21.84 -9.23
N PHE A 43 -11.11 21.86 -9.75
CA PHE A 43 -12.23 22.71 -9.28
C PHE A 43 -11.88 24.18 -8.97
N ALA A 44 -11.18 24.87 -9.86
CA ALA A 44 -10.67 26.25 -9.64
C ALA A 44 -9.57 26.37 -8.57
N GLY A 45 -8.96 25.24 -8.21
CA GLY A 45 -7.89 25.14 -7.23
C GLY A 45 -8.40 24.72 -5.85
N GLN A 46 -7.59 23.91 -5.19
CA GLN A 46 -7.91 23.39 -3.86
C GLN A 46 -6.64 23.26 -3.00
N VAL A 47 -6.81 23.26 -1.69
CA VAL A 47 -5.73 22.98 -0.76
C VAL A 47 -5.49 21.46 -0.73
N GLN A 48 -4.26 21.05 -1.02
CA GLN A 48 -3.85 19.65 -0.94
C GLN A 48 -3.63 19.23 0.51
N ASN A 49 -4.63 18.62 1.15
CA ASN A 49 -4.51 18.18 2.54
C ASN A 49 -4.13 16.70 2.69
N GLN A 50 -4.31 15.89 1.65
CA GLN A 50 -4.06 14.44 1.71
C GLN A 50 -2.73 14.01 1.07
N ALA A 51 -2.18 14.79 0.14
CA ALA A 51 -0.97 14.43 -0.59
C ALA A 51 0.25 14.21 0.32
N TYR A 52 0.36 14.97 1.40
CA TYR A 52 1.47 14.83 2.36
C TYR A 52 1.54 13.48 3.06
N GLY A 53 0.41 12.85 3.34
CA GLY A 53 0.36 11.52 3.95
C GLY A 53 0.95 10.42 3.07
N TYR A 54 0.95 10.63 1.76
CA TYR A 54 1.47 9.69 0.78
C TYR A 54 2.90 10.02 0.32
N LEU A 55 3.43 11.21 0.70
CA LEU A 55 4.74 11.65 0.26
C LEU A 55 5.85 10.71 0.75
N PHE A 56 5.75 10.24 1.98
CA PHE A 56 6.70 9.29 2.55
C PHE A 56 5.98 8.21 3.38
N PRO A 57 6.33 6.93 3.21
CA PRO A 57 7.38 6.36 2.34
C PRO A 57 6.92 5.98 0.93
N MET A 58 5.64 6.19 0.58
CA MET A 58 5.05 5.70 -0.68
C MET A 58 5.64 6.40 -1.91
N GLY A 59 5.74 7.72 -1.90
CA GLY A 59 6.25 8.50 -3.03
C GLY A 59 7.61 8.00 -3.53
N PRO A 60 8.66 7.97 -2.69
CA PRO A 60 9.97 7.46 -3.08
C PRO A 60 9.96 5.98 -3.51
N PHE A 61 9.09 5.15 -2.89
CA PHE A 61 8.95 3.76 -3.28
C PHE A 61 8.45 3.63 -4.72
N PHE A 62 7.32 4.24 -5.05
CA PHE A 62 6.77 4.17 -6.40
C PHE A 62 7.66 4.85 -7.43
N ALA A 63 8.27 5.99 -7.10
CA ALA A 63 9.22 6.67 -7.97
C ALA A 63 10.45 5.81 -8.29
N ALA A 64 10.99 5.05 -7.33
CA ALA A 64 12.11 4.15 -7.58
C ALA A 64 11.75 3.04 -8.57
N PHE A 65 10.53 2.49 -8.50
CA PHE A 65 10.08 1.47 -9.44
C PHE A 65 9.75 2.05 -10.82
N ASP A 66 9.21 3.25 -10.88
CA ASP A 66 8.96 3.99 -12.12
C ASP A 66 10.28 4.28 -12.87
N LEU A 67 11.32 4.74 -12.17
CA LEU A 67 12.65 4.99 -12.75
C LEU A 67 13.29 3.76 -13.38
N VAL A 68 13.01 2.56 -12.88
CA VAL A 68 13.50 1.30 -13.44
C VAL A 68 12.48 0.63 -14.37
N HIS A 69 11.42 1.33 -14.74
CA HIS A 69 10.37 0.90 -15.68
C HIS A 69 9.69 -0.42 -15.27
N VAL A 70 9.50 -0.62 -13.98
CA VAL A 70 8.69 -1.74 -13.46
C VAL A 70 7.21 -1.39 -13.65
N PRO A 71 6.38 -2.30 -14.20
CA PRO A 71 4.96 -2.07 -14.34
C PRO A 71 4.29 -1.66 -13.02
N GLU A 72 3.41 -0.67 -13.05
CA GLU A 72 2.78 -0.05 -11.88
C GLU A 72 2.05 -1.09 -11.00
N TRP A 73 1.37 -2.07 -11.64
CA TRP A 73 0.69 -3.14 -10.92
C TRP A 73 1.66 -4.02 -10.10
N VAL A 74 2.89 -4.24 -10.59
CA VAL A 74 3.93 -4.98 -9.88
C VAL A 74 4.41 -4.18 -8.67
N ALA A 75 4.70 -2.89 -8.86
CA ALA A 75 5.09 -2.00 -7.78
C ALA A 75 4.02 -1.96 -6.68
N GLN A 76 2.73 -1.87 -7.05
CA GLN A 76 1.61 -1.91 -6.11
C GLN A 76 1.56 -3.22 -5.33
N ARG A 77 1.75 -4.38 -5.99
CA ARG A 77 1.76 -5.69 -5.31
C ARG A 77 2.96 -5.84 -4.37
N LEU A 78 4.11 -5.32 -4.75
CA LEU A 78 5.29 -5.29 -3.89
C LEU A 78 5.07 -4.41 -2.66
N TRP A 79 4.43 -3.26 -2.82
CA TRP A 79 4.04 -2.41 -1.70
C TRP A 79 3.13 -3.14 -0.71
N TRP A 80 2.08 -3.80 -1.19
CA TRP A 80 1.19 -4.58 -0.33
C TRP A 80 1.91 -5.73 0.36
N THR A 81 2.79 -6.42 -0.36
CA THR A 81 3.64 -7.48 0.21
C THR A 81 4.49 -6.94 1.36
N ALA A 82 5.09 -5.77 1.19
CA ALA A 82 5.88 -5.11 2.22
C ALA A 82 5.01 -4.78 3.45
N LEU A 83 3.83 -4.18 3.26
CA LEU A 83 2.91 -3.85 4.35
C LEU A 83 2.46 -5.09 5.13
N LEU A 84 2.04 -6.16 4.44
CA LEU A 84 1.64 -7.42 5.10
C LEU A 84 2.80 -8.04 5.85
N THR A 85 4.00 -7.99 5.28
CA THR A 85 5.20 -8.53 5.94
C THR A 85 5.56 -7.74 7.19
N VAL A 86 5.53 -6.41 7.13
CA VAL A 86 5.79 -5.54 8.28
C VAL A 86 4.71 -5.75 9.36
N ALA A 87 3.44 -5.84 8.98
CA ALA A 87 2.34 -6.11 9.92
C ALA A 87 2.53 -7.46 10.62
N PHE A 88 2.86 -8.51 9.87
CA PHE A 88 3.13 -9.84 10.43
C PHE A 88 4.33 -9.83 11.38
N LEU A 89 5.46 -9.30 10.94
CA LEU A 89 6.69 -9.27 11.75
C LEU A 89 6.53 -8.38 12.99
N GLY A 90 5.85 -7.26 12.86
CA GLY A 90 5.57 -6.35 13.96
C GLY A 90 4.69 -7.00 15.03
N ALA A 91 3.58 -7.62 14.63
CA ALA A 91 2.71 -8.37 15.54
C ALA A 91 3.42 -9.55 16.19
N HIS A 92 4.19 -10.33 15.41
CA HIS A 92 4.96 -11.44 15.95
C HIS A 92 5.98 -10.97 17.00
N ARG A 93 6.75 -9.92 16.71
CA ARG A 93 7.72 -9.35 17.67
C ARG A 93 7.04 -8.83 18.93
N LEU A 94 5.87 -8.20 18.79
CA LEU A 94 5.08 -7.74 19.93
C LEU A 94 4.66 -8.90 20.84
N PHE A 95 4.14 -9.99 20.25
CA PHE A 95 3.79 -11.19 21.05
C PHE A 95 4.99 -11.81 21.75
N VAL A 96 6.15 -11.81 21.10
CA VAL A 96 7.40 -12.28 21.73
C VAL A 96 7.83 -11.35 22.87
N ALA A 97 7.82 -10.05 22.66
CA ALA A 97 8.25 -9.06 23.65
C ALA A 97 7.35 -9.03 24.90
N LEU A 98 6.05 -9.29 24.72
CA LEU A 98 5.07 -9.36 25.81
C LEU A 98 4.94 -10.77 26.41
N ASP A 99 5.71 -11.72 25.94
CA ASP A 99 5.65 -13.15 26.31
C ASP A 99 4.25 -13.76 26.26
N LEU A 100 3.47 -13.38 25.24
CA LEU A 100 2.11 -13.85 25.02
C LEU A 100 2.09 -15.16 24.23
N GLY A 101 1.51 -16.19 24.81
CA GLY A 101 1.27 -17.47 24.15
C GLY A 101 2.52 -18.30 23.85
N THR A 102 2.32 -19.40 23.13
CA THR A 102 3.38 -20.30 22.67
C THR A 102 3.93 -19.87 21.32
N SER A 103 5.05 -20.45 20.88
CA SER A 103 5.65 -20.14 19.57
C SER A 103 4.64 -20.28 18.43
N TRP A 104 3.84 -21.34 18.40
CA TRP A 104 2.82 -21.54 17.36
C TRP A 104 1.68 -20.53 17.45
N SER A 105 1.16 -20.24 18.64
CA SER A 105 0.08 -19.25 18.79
C SER A 105 0.51 -17.84 18.40
N ARG A 106 1.78 -17.48 18.61
CA ARG A 106 2.37 -16.21 18.18
C ARG A 106 2.36 -16.07 16.65
N TYR A 107 2.74 -17.15 15.94
CA TYR A 107 2.68 -17.15 14.46
C TYR A 107 1.24 -17.06 13.95
N VAL A 108 0.32 -17.84 14.51
CA VAL A 108 -1.09 -17.80 14.12
C VAL A 108 -1.70 -16.44 14.40
N GLY A 109 -1.46 -15.86 15.58
CA GLY A 109 -1.96 -14.52 15.93
C GLY A 109 -1.40 -13.43 15.02
N ALA A 110 -0.09 -13.47 14.71
CA ALA A 110 0.53 -12.52 13.80
C ALA A 110 -0.02 -12.65 12.37
N LEU A 111 -0.25 -13.88 11.91
CA LEU A 111 -0.86 -14.13 10.61
C LEU A 111 -2.31 -13.64 10.56
N SER A 112 -3.10 -13.90 11.59
CA SER A 112 -4.48 -13.42 11.70
C SER A 112 -4.55 -11.89 11.71
N TYR A 113 -3.60 -11.22 12.36
CA TYR A 113 -3.49 -9.77 12.34
C TYR A 113 -3.18 -9.25 10.94
N ALA A 114 -2.14 -9.79 10.28
CA ALA A 114 -1.73 -9.36 8.95
C ALA A 114 -2.81 -9.62 7.88
N LEU A 115 -3.57 -10.71 8.01
CA LEU A 115 -4.65 -11.09 7.10
C LEU A 115 -6.04 -10.72 7.63
N ALA A 116 -6.13 -9.76 8.55
CA ALA A 116 -7.42 -9.32 9.05
C ALA A 116 -8.34 -8.86 7.90
N PRO A 117 -9.64 -9.18 7.93
CA PRO A 117 -10.59 -8.85 6.85
C PRO A 117 -10.59 -7.37 6.47
N ARG A 118 -10.37 -6.48 7.44
CA ARG A 118 -10.26 -5.04 7.18
C ARG A 118 -9.04 -4.70 6.33
N ILE A 119 -7.89 -5.33 6.57
CA ILE A 119 -6.68 -5.11 5.78
C ILE A 119 -6.88 -5.63 4.35
N LEU A 120 -7.39 -6.85 4.24
CA LEU A 120 -7.65 -7.47 2.93
C LEU A 120 -8.76 -6.74 2.16
N GLY A 121 -9.78 -6.23 2.85
CA GLY A 121 -10.85 -5.46 2.26
C GLY A 121 -10.36 -4.14 1.65
N VAL A 122 -9.48 -3.42 2.34
CA VAL A 122 -8.87 -2.20 1.81
C VAL A 122 -7.96 -2.49 0.61
N MET A 123 -7.28 -3.65 0.61
CA MET A 123 -6.41 -4.05 -0.49
C MET A 123 -7.17 -4.55 -1.74
N GLY A 124 -8.42 -5.03 -1.59
CA GLY A 124 -9.15 -5.66 -2.68
C GLY A 124 -10.48 -5.00 -3.06
N ALA A 125 -11.21 -4.47 -2.10
CA ALA A 125 -12.60 -4.06 -2.28
C ALA A 125 -12.80 -2.55 -2.48
N ALA A 126 -11.87 -1.72 -2.08
CA ALA A 126 -11.97 -0.26 -2.27
C ALA A 126 -11.97 0.16 -3.75
N SER A 127 -11.59 -0.76 -4.64
CA SER A 127 -11.48 -0.52 -6.08
C SER A 127 -12.66 -1.03 -6.91
N VAL A 128 -13.57 -1.83 -6.32
CA VAL A 128 -14.68 -2.44 -7.08
C VAL A 128 -15.90 -1.55 -7.10
N GLU A 129 -16.06 -0.64 -6.15
CA GLU A 129 -17.24 0.24 -6.06
C GLU A 129 -17.16 1.53 -6.89
N GLY A 130 -16.05 1.77 -7.59
CA GLY A 130 -15.78 3.05 -8.26
C GLY A 130 -15.88 3.08 -9.78
N TYR A 131 -16.04 1.96 -10.48
CA TYR A 131 -16.13 1.98 -11.94
C TYR A 131 -17.21 1.02 -12.47
N PRO A 132 -18.22 1.56 -13.19
CA PRO A 132 -19.17 0.76 -13.96
C PRO A 132 -18.48 0.08 -15.13
#